data_21dcbe7609647493a048058f244546b4
#
_entry.id   21dcbe7609647493a048058f244546b4
#
_cell.length_a   1.000
_cell.length_b   1.000
_cell.length_c   1.000
_cell.angle_alpha   90.00
_cell.angle_beta   90.00
_cell.angle_gamma   90.00
#
_symmetry.space_group_name_H-M   'P 1'
#
loop_
_entity.id
_entity.type
_entity.pdbx_description
1 polymer ?
#
loop_
_entity_poly.entity_id
_entity_poly.type
_entity_poly.pdbx_seq_one_letter_code
_entity_poly.pdbx_strand_id
1 'polypeptide(L)'
;MLKKQTILYSFLFAIILLSQSVEAKTSKDTLRVLFVGNSYIYYNNLPQMVSLISDSINTKLICSRSTVGGAHLGEHWNGSRGLKSRQLIQKGKFDIVVIQDNSLWPVDNPDSVYKYAKLMCDLIKSTGAKPYIYETWARLKVPQHQKEINAVYEKVAKDNNATLVPVGEAWEKARQSRPDLVLFDADGSHPSNIGTFLIATMFAKTISGTLPKKFSTQYYYPAFDKEQIRLMQLDELDMIFCKKVVEETIVTK
;
A
#
# COMPACT_ATOMS: atom_id res chain seq x y z
N MET A 1 10.62 67.49 -26.79
CA MET A 1 10.03 66.16 -27.17
C MET A 1 10.69 64.94 -26.52
N LEU A 2 11.76 65.09 -25.70
CA LEU A 2 12.44 63.93 -25.08
C LEU A 2 11.83 63.41 -23.78
N LYS A 3 11.00 64.17 -23.06
CA LYS A 3 10.43 63.70 -21.75
C LYS A 3 9.26 62.70 -21.84
N LYS A 4 8.59 62.55 -22.99
CA LYS A 4 7.47 61.62 -23.16
C LYS A 4 7.90 60.18 -23.52
N GLN A 5 9.07 60.00 -24.12
CA GLN A 5 9.58 58.67 -24.47
C GLN A 5 10.15 57.90 -23.28
N THR A 6 10.74 58.56 -22.30
CA THR A 6 11.35 57.91 -21.11
C THR A 6 10.31 57.29 -20.19
N ILE A 7 9.10 57.85 -20.11
CA ILE A 7 8.00 57.31 -19.27
C ILE A 7 7.39 56.02 -19.87
N LEU A 8 7.38 55.94 -21.21
CA LEU A 8 6.81 54.75 -21.89
C LEU A 8 7.67 53.49 -21.72
N TYR A 9 9.00 53.63 -21.70
CA TYR A 9 9.92 52.51 -21.47
C TYR A 9 9.95 52.04 -20.03
N SER A 10 9.73 52.93 -19.07
CA SER A 10 9.63 52.56 -17.64
C SER A 10 8.35 51.74 -17.33
N PHE A 11 7.27 52.00 -18.05
CA PHE A 11 6.03 51.23 -17.90
C PHE A 11 6.10 49.84 -18.56
N LEU A 12 6.82 49.72 -19.69
CA LEU A 12 7.03 48.44 -20.36
C LEU A 12 7.94 47.48 -19.56
N PHE A 13 8.93 48.04 -18.84
CA PHE A 13 9.84 47.24 -18.01
C PHE A 13 9.19 46.74 -16.71
N ALA A 14 8.21 47.46 -16.18
CA ALA A 14 7.43 47.03 -14.99
C ALA A 14 6.45 45.87 -15.26
N ILE A 15 5.98 45.73 -16.51
CA ILE A 15 5.03 44.67 -16.89
C ILE A 15 5.76 43.33 -17.11
N ILE A 16 7.04 43.34 -17.48
CA ILE A 16 7.83 42.11 -17.71
C ILE A 16 8.27 41.45 -16.39
N LEU A 17 8.29 42.18 -15.29
CA LEU A 17 8.65 41.62 -13.95
C LEU A 17 7.51 40.93 -13.23
N LEU A 18 6.29 40.96 -13.74
CA LEU A 18 5.09 40.34 -13.09
C LEU A 18 4.73 38.98 -13.63
N SER A 19 5.47 38.41 -14.58
CA SER A 19 5.24 37.06 -15.11
C SER A 19 6.20 36.01 -14.55
N GLN A 20 6.68 36.14 -13.32
CA GLN A 20 7.19 34.99 -12.60
C GLN A 20 5.96 34.18 -12.15
N SER A 21 5.58 33.22 -12.96
CA SER A 21 4.71 32.15 -12.54
C SER A 21 5.33 31.51 -11.29
N VAL A 22 4.80 31.87 -10.13
CA VAL A 22 5.03 31.10 -8.93
C VAL A 22 4.44 29.73 -9.23
N GLU A 23 5.26 28.78 -9.63
CA GLU A 23 4.88 27.38 -9.58
C GLU A 23 4.48 27.11 -8.14
N ALA A 24 3.18 27.11 -7.89
CA ALA A 24 2.63 26.69 -6.62
C ALA A 24 3.11 25.26 -6.42
N LYS A 25 4.08 25.06 -5.53
CA LYS A 25 4.53 23.75 -5.09
C LYS A 25 3.29 23.09 -4.50
N THR A 26 2.59 22.28 -5.31
CA THR A 26 1.42 21.51 -4.85
C THR A 26 1.88 20.68 -3.66
N SER A 27 1.32 20.96 -2.48
CA SER A 27 1.58 20.15 -1.30
C SER A 27 1.16 18.73 -1.63
N LYS A 28 2.02 17.75 -1.37
CA LYS A 28 1.63 16.35 -1.54
C LYS A 28 0.44 16.06 -0.64
N ASP A 29 -0.60 15.43 -1.20
CA ASP A 29 -1.66 14.88 -0.39
C ASP A 29 -1.07 13.82 0.54
N THR A 30 -1.30 14.00 1.83
CA THR A 30 -0.78 13.07 2.84
C THR A 30 -1.92 12.24 3.39
N LEU A 31 -1.83 10.92 3.27
CA LEU A 31 -2.79 9.97 3.79
C LEU A 31 -2.17 9.13 4.91
N ARG A 32 -2.89 8.99 6.01
CA ARG A 32 -2.52 8.13 7.13
C ARG A 32 -3.16 6.77 6.95
N VAL A 33 -2.33 5.73 6.87
CA VAL A 33 -2.76 4.36 6.59
C VAL A 33 -2.43 3.47 7.80
N LEU A 34 -3.43 2.75 8.31
CA LEU A 34 -3.24 1.71 9.31
C LEU A 34 -3.38 0.34 8.67
N PHE A 35 -2.37 -0.50 8.85
CA PHE A 35 -2.41 -1.92 8.47
C PHE A 35 -2.76 -2.77 9.68
N VAL A 36 -3.80 -3.59 9.58
CA VAL A 36 -4.28 -4.51 10.63
C VAL A 36 -4.23 -5.94 10.12
N GLY A 37 -3.48 -6.82 10.78
CA GLY A 37 -3.32 -8.23 10.40
C GLY A 37 -2.14 -8.90 11.10
N ASN A 38 -1.36 -9.66 10.36
CA ASN A 38 -0.34 -10.55 10.92
C ASN A 38 1.04 -10.39 10.28
N SER A 39 1.83 -11.47 10.25
CA SER A 39 3.19 -11.46 9.70
C SER A 39 3.26 -11.06 8.23
N TYR A 40 2.24 -11.29 7.42
CA TYR A 40 2.19 -10.84 6.04
C TYR A 40 2.23 -9.31 5.89
N ILE A 41 1.99 -8.57 6.99
CA ILE A 41 2.12 -7.12 7.04
C ILE A 41 3.48 -6.69 7.59
N TYR A 42 3.98 -7.30 8.67
CA TYR A 42 5.23 -6.83 9.25
C TYR A 42 6.50 -7.45 8.64
N TYR A 43 6.37 -8.55 7.90
CA TYR A 43 7.52 -9.16 7.22
C TYR A 43 8.17 -8.17 6.26
N ASN A 44 9.49 -8.10 6.26
CA ASN A 44 10.29 -7.12 5.49
C ASN A 44 9.81 -5.68 5.64
N ASN A 45 9.12 -5.35 6.74
CA ASN A 45 8.58 -4.03 7.05
C ASN A 45 7.72 -3.43 5.90
N LEU A 46 6.75 -4.21 5.39
CA LEU A 46 5.87 -3.81 4.29
C LEU A 46 5.27 -2.39 4.43
N PRO A 47 4.72 -1.96 5.59
CA PRO A 47 4.17 -0.61 5.70
C PRO A 47 5.20 0.49 5.42
N GLN A 48 6.45 0.30 5.84
CA GLN A 48 7.53 1.25 5.54
C GLN A 48 7.88 1.24 4.05
N MET A 49 7.89 0.07 3.39
CA MET A 49 8.10 0.00 1.94
C MET A 49 7.01 0.74 1.17
N VAL A 50 5.74 0.61 1.57
CA VAL A 50 4.61 1.36 0.97
C VAL A 50 4.85 2.87 1.12
N SER A 51 5.25 3.33 2.31
CA SER A 51 5.59 4.74 2.55
C SER A 51 6.73 5.21 1.63
N LEU A 52 7.83 4.47 1.56
CA LEU A 52 9.02 4.84 0.77
C LEU A 52 8.74 4.89 -0.73
N ILE A 53 7.94 3.95 -1.26
CA ILE A 53 7.50 4.00 -2.66
C ILE A 53 6.67 5.26 -2.91
N SER A 54 5.80 5.63 -1.97
CA SER A 54 4.93 6.82 -2.09
C SER A 54 5.69 8.15 -2.03
N ASP A 55 6.90 8.18 -1.47
CA ASP A 55 7.72 9.40 -1.41
C ASP A 55 8.12 9.93 -2.79
N SER A 56 8.08 9.07 -3.81
CA SER A 56 8.41 9.43 -5.21
C SER A 56 7.19 9.78 -6.07
N ILE A 57 5.99 9.83 -5.48
CA ILE A 57 4.73 10.22 -6.15
C ILE A 57 4.06 11.39 -5.43
N ASN A 58 2.96 11.90 -6.00
CA ASN A 58 2.29 13.09 -5.45
C ASN A 58 1.53 12.83 -4.14
N THR A 59 1.18 11.58 -3.84
CA THR A 59 0.51 11.19 -2.61
C THR A 59 1.50 10.58 -1.62
N LYS A 60 1.69 11.20 -0.46
CA LYS A 60 2.53 10.66 0.61
C LYS A 60 1.71 9.75 1.52
N LEU A 61 2.17 8.51 1.73
CA LEU A 61 1.52 7.55 2.62
C LEU A 61 2.30 7.44 3.94
N ILE A 62 1.66 7.80 5.06
CA ILE A 62 2.21 7.61 6.39
C ILE A 62 1.59 6.34 6.96
N CYS A 63 2.36 5.26 6.94
CA CYS A 63 1.88 3.93 7.28
C CYS A 63 2.22 3.55 8.74
N SER A 64 1.24 2.96 9.40
CA SER A 64 1.34 2.37 10.74
C SER A 64 0.78 0.96 10.73
N ARG A 65 1.02 0.16 11.78
CA ARG A 65 0.51 -1.21 11.84
C ARG A 65 0.00 -1.59 13.23
N SER A 66 -0.96 -2.53 13.25
CA SER A 66 -1.40 -3.30 14.41
C SER A 66 -1.35 -4.77 14.04
N THR A 67 -0.32 -5.49 14.49
CA THR A 67 -0.03 -6.85 14.02
C THR A 67 0.48 -7.76 15.12
N VAL A 68 0.10 -9.04 15.04
CA VAL A 68 0.72 -10.15 15.80
C VAL A 68 0.86 -11.35 14.87
N GLY A 69 1.94 -12.11 14.97
CA GLY A 69 2.20 -13.27 14.10
C GLY A 69 1.04 -14.26 14.09
N GLY A 70 0.57 -14.63 12.90
CA GLY A 70 -0.53 -15.56 12.69
C GLY A 70 -1.92 -15.07 13.13
N ALA A 71 -2.07 -13.82 13.56
CA ALA A 71 -3.37 -13.30 14.00
C ALA A 71 -4.41 -13.33 12.87
N HIS A 72 -5.65 -13.60 13.24
CA HIS A 72 -6.83 -13.47 12.40
C HIS A 72 -7.68 -12.26 12.84
N LEU A 73 -8.60 -11.81 11.99
CA LEU A 73 -9.42 -10.62 12.25
C LEU A 73 -10.25 -10.72 13.54
N GLY A 74 -10.69 -11.92 13.91
CA GLY A 74 -11.39 -12.16 15.17
C GLY A 74 -10.55 -11.83 16.41
N GLU A 75 -9.24 -12.11 16.39
CA GLU A 75 -8.35 -11.73 17.49
C GLU A 75 -8.16 -10.21 17.57
N HIS A 76 -8.06 -9.52 16.43
CA HIS A 76 -8.04 -8.05 16.36
C HIS A 76 -9.32 -7.44 16.91
N TRP A 77 -10.47 -8.03 16.57
CA TRP A 77 -11.77 -7.57 17.06
C TRP A 77 -11.92 -7.76 18.56
N ASN A 78 -11.54 -8.91 19.08
CA ASN A 78 -11.69 -9.26 20.49
C ASN A 78 -10.59 -8.66 21.39
N GLY A 79 -9.51 -8.09 20.81
CA GLY A 79 -8.37 -7.60 21.57
C GLY A 79 -7.52 -8.71 22.17
N SER A 80 -7.58 -9.92 21.59
CA SER A 80 -6.77 -11.07 22.01
C SER A 80 -5.28 -10.77 21.88
N ARG A 81 -4.46 -11.42 22.69
CA ARG A 81 -2.99 -11.29 22.65
C ARG A 81 -2.47 -9.85 22.78
N GLY A 82 -3.23 -8.99 23.50
CA GLY A 82 -2.87 -7.59 23.72
C GLY A 82 -3.11 -6.66 22.53
N LEU A 83 -3.79 -7.13 21.49
CA LEU A 83 -4.12 -6.33 20.31
C LEU A 83 -5.06 -5.18 20.66
N LYS A 84 -4.73 -3.97 20.20
CA LYS A 84 -5.51 -2.75 20.42
C LYS A 84 -6.09 -2.18 19.13
N SER A 85 -6.33 -3.02 18.12
CA SER A 85 -6.70 -2.60 16.76
C SER A 85 -7.94 -1.73 16.74
N ARG A 86 -9.01 -2.11 17.44
CA ARG A 86 -10.23 -1.30 17.52
C ARG A 86 -9.99 0.09 18.13
N GLN A 87 -9.19 0.16 19.20
CA GLN A 87 -8.86 1.45 19.85
C GLN A 87 -8.02 2.33 18.91
N LEU A 88 -7.07 1.74 18.17
CA LEU A 88 -6.27 2.45 17.18
C LEU A 88 -7.13 3.00 16.04
N ILE A 89 -8.07 2.20 15.51
CA ILE A 89 -9.01 2.65 14.48
C ILE A 89 -9.83 3.83 15.00
N GLN A 90 -10.42 3.70 16.19
CA GLN A 90 -11.31 4.73 16.77
C GLN A 90 -10.58 6.04 17.09
N LYS A 91 -9.31 5.99 17.52
CA LYS A 91 -8.58 7.16 18.04
C LYS A 91 -7.51 7.69 17.08
N GLY A 92 -7.07 6.90 16.10
CA GLY A 92 -5.85 7.16 15.34
C GLY A 92 -5.97 8.17 14.22
N LYS A 93 -7.18 8.64 13.85
CA LYS A 93 -7.43 9.57 12.74
C LYS A 93 -6.75 9.12 11.45
N PHE A 94 -7.03 7.88 11.02
CA PHE A 94 -6.56 7.33 9.76
C PHE A 94 -7.52 7.70 8.62
N ASP A 95 -6.97 7.90 7.42
CA ASP A 95 -7.75 8.08 6.19
C ASP A 95 -8.13 6.73 5.59
N ILE A 96 -7.24 5.75 5.77
CA ILE A 96 -7.37 4.38 5.25
C ILE A 96 -7.01 3.39 6.35
N VAL A 97 -7.82 2.33 6.47
CA VAL A 97 -7.45 1.16 7.27
C VAL A 97 -7.48 -0.07 6.38
N VAL A 98 -6.33 -0.73 6.26
CA VAL A 98 -6.16 -1.99 5.55
C VAL A 98 -6.38 -3.12 6.53
N ILE A 99 -7.23 -4.08 6.20
CA ILE A 99 -7.44 -5.30 7.00
C ILE A 99 -7.05 -6.53 6.21
N GLN A 100 -6.40 -7.50 6.89
CA GLN A 100 -5.91 -8.76 6.34
C GLN A 100 -6.13 -9.86 7.36
N ASP A 101 -6.67 -10.98 6.92
CA ASP A 101 -6.87 -12.16 7.78
C ASP A 101 -5.69 -13.15 7.71
N ASN A 102 -5.73 -14.21 8.48
CA ASN A 102 -4.75 -15.29 8.41
C ASN A 102 -4.73 -15.90 7.00
N SER A 103 -3.55 -16.29 6.53
CA SER A 103 -3.34 -16.78 5.15
C SER A 103 -4.16 -17.99 4.75
N LEU A 104 -4.55 -18.87 5.69
CA LEU A 104 -5.35 -20.05 5.41
C LEU A 104 -6.84 -19.87 5.73
N TRP A 105 -7.20 -18.85 6.50
CA TRP A 105 -8.59 -18.65 6.94
C TRP A 105 -9.59 -18.42 5.82
N PRO A 106 -9.27 -17.78 4.69
CA PRO A 106 -10.19 -17.73 3.54
C PRO A 106 -10.60 -19.11 3.04
N VAL A 107 -9.75 -20.12 3.22
CA VAL A 107 -10.03 -21.53 2.84
C VAL A 107 -10.64 -22.29 4.01
N ASP A 108 -9.99 -22.23 5.20
CA ASP A 108 -10.34 -23.08 6.33
C ASP A 108 -11.54 -22.56 7.14
N ASN A 109 -11.81 -21.23 7.11
CA ASN A 109 -12.79 -20.57 7.97
C ASN A 109 -13.42 -19.31 7.32
N PRO A 110 -13.98 -19.40 6.10
CA PRO A 110 -14.49 -18.27 5.35
C PRO A 110 -15.60 -17.50 6.10
N ASP A 111 -16.45 -18.18 6.86
CA ASP A 111 -17.51 -17.54 7.64
C ASP A 111 -16.96 -16.62 8.72
N SER A 112 -15.85 -16.99 9.35
CA SER A 112 -15.14 -16.14 10.31
C SER A 112 -14.57 -14.91 9.60
N VAL A 113 -13.97 -15.07 8.41
CA VAL A 113 -13.47 -13.97 7.61
C VAL A 113 -14.60 -12.99 7.29
N TYR A 114 -15.73 -13.47 6.77
CA TYR A 114 -16.90 -12.62 6.45
C TYR A 114 -17.40 -11.85 7.67
N LYS A 115 -17.59 -12.56 8.80
CA LYS A 115 -18.09 -11.97 10.04
C LYS A 115 -17.19 -10.85 10.55
N TYR A 116 -15.90 -11.12 10.72
CA TYR A 116 -15.00 -10.16 11.35
C TYR A 116 -14.55 -9.08 10.39
N ALA A 117 -14.45 -9.33 9.09
CA ALA A 117 -14.25 -8.29 8.10
C ALA A 117 -15.41 -7.28 8.08
N LYS A 118 -16.67 -7.77 8.16
CA LYS A 118 -17.83 -6.87 8.27
C LYS A 118 -17.76 -5.98 9.51
N LEU A 119 -17.53 -6.57 10.69
CA LEU A 119 -17.42 -5.80 11.93
C LEU A 119 -16.30 -4.74 11.87
N MET A 120 -15.15 -5.11 11.30
CA MET A 120 -14.02 -4.18 11.14
C MET A 120 -14.34 -3.08 10.13
N CYS A 121 -14.94 -3.40 8.98
CA CYS A 121 -15.32 -2.42 7.97
C CYS A 121 -16.36 -1.42 8.50
N ASP A 122 -17.34 -1.88 9.26
CA ASP A 122 -18.35 -1.00 9.88
C ASP A 122 -17.68 -0.04 10.89
N LEU A 123 -16.78 -0.55 11.72
CA LEU A 123 -16.01 0.27 12.65
C LEU A 123 -15.13 1.30 11.92
N ILE A 124 -14.42 0.89 10.87
CA ILE A 124 -13.57 1.79 10.08
C ILE A 124 -14.40 2.93 9.51
N LYS A 125 -15.52 2.61 8.87
CA LYS A 125 -16.41 3.62 8.26
C LYS A 125 -17.00 4.56 9.30
N SER A 126 -17.29 4.08 10.51
CA SER A 126 -17.84 4.93 11.59
C SER A 126 -16.86 6.02 12.03
N THR A 127 -15.57 5.91 11.72
CA THR A 127 -14.54 6.93 11.98
C THR A 127 -14.30 7.88 10.80
N GLY A 128 -14.96 7.68 9.67
CA GLY A 128 -14.73 8.41 8.42
C GLY A 128 -13.57 7.84 7.57
N ALA A 129 -12.86 6.81 8.05
CA ALA A 129 -11.81 6.14 7.29
C ALA A 129 -12.38 5.21 6.22
N LYS A 130 -11.59 4.95 5.18
CA LYS A 130 -11.94 4.02 4.09
C LYS A 130 -11.38 2.63 4.39
N PRO A 131 -12.20 1.56 4.36
CA PRO A 131 -11.72 0.19 4.50
C PRO A 131 -11.08 -0.30 3.20
N TYR A 132 -9.91 -0.91 3.32
CA TYR A 132 -9.19 -1.59 2.25
C TYR A 132 -8.99 -3.05 2.64
N ILE A 133 -9.23 -3.95 1.71
CA ILE A 133 -9.11 -5.39 1.89
C ILE A 133 -7.82 -5.85 1.24
N TYR A 134 -6.91 -6.39 2.02
CA TYR A 134 -5.64 -6.95 1.54
C TYR A 134 -5.88 -8.42 1.15
N GLU A 135 -6.10 -8.69 -0.13
CA GLU A 135 -6.15 -10.03 -0.70
C GLU A 135 -4.76 -10.67 -0.63
N THR A 136 -4.67 -11.82 0.02
CA THR A 136 -3.41 -12.54 0.17
C THR A 136 -3.22 -13.60 -0.92
N TRP A 137 -2.07 -14.24 -0.92
CA TRP A 137 -1.69 -15.29 -1.88
C TRP A 137 -1.75 -16.67 -1.24
N ALA A 138 -1.92 -17.69 -2.09
CA ALA A 138 -1.80 -19.09 -1.69
C ALA A 138 -0.35 -19.43 -1.37
N ARG A 139 -0.13 -20.22 -0.31
CA ARG A 139 1.21 -20.71 0.04
C ARG A 139 1.79 -21.56 -1.09
N LEU A 140 3.10 -21.60 -1.21
CA LEU A 140 3.83 -22.28 -2.30
C LEU A 140 3.40 -23.75 -2.48
N LYS A 141 3.13 -24.46 -1.38
CA LYS A 141 2.76 -25.88 -1.40
C LYS A 141 1.29 -26.17 -1.77
N VAL A 142 0.45 -25.15 -1.78
CA VAL A 142 -1.01 -25.27 -2.03
C VAL A 142 -1.50 -24.19 -3.02
N PRO A 143 -0.88 -24.05 -4.19
CA PRO A 143 -1.18 -22.98 -5.14
C PRO A 143 -2.62 -23.03 -5.67
N GLN A 144 -3.26 -24.21 -5.63
CA GLN A 144 -4.64 -24.42 -6.08
C GLN A 144 -5.66 -23.61 -5.26
N HIS A 145 -5.32 -23.19 -4.04
CA HIS A 145 -6.21 -22.38 -3.20
C HIS A 145 -6.31 -20.90 -3.62
N GLN A 146 -5.48 -20.44 -4.56
CA GLN A 146 -5.49 -19.02 -4.92
C GLN A 146 -6.87 -18.54 -5.38
N LYS A 147 -7.53 -19.31 -6.24
CA LYS A 147 -8.87 -18.96 -6.74
C LYS A 147 -9.91 -18.83 -5.63
N GLU A 148 -9.85 -19.72 -4.64
CA GLU A 148 -10.74 -19.70 -3.49
C GLU A 148 -10.47 -18.50 -2.58
N ILE A 149 -9.19 -18.21 -2.32
CA ILE A 149 -8.75 -17.04 -1.55
C ILE A 149 -9.25 -15.74 -2.22
N ASN A 150 -9.05 -15.58 -3.53
CA ASN A 150 -9.51 -14.42 -4.29
C ASN A 150 -11.03 -14.25 -4.15
N ALA A 151 -11.81 -15.32 -4.35
CA ALA A 151 -13.27 -15.28 -4.27
C ALA A 151 -13.77 -14.80 -2.90
N VAL A 152 -13.13 -15.25 -1.81
CA VAL A 152 -13.48 -14.82 -0.45
C VAL A 152 -13.20 -13.32 -0.26
N TYR A 153 -12.02 -12.85 -0.62
CA TYR A 153 -11.67 -11.42 -0.45
C TYR A 153 -12.44 -10.49 -1.37
N GLU A 154 -12.73 -10.91 -2.61
CA GLU A 154 -13.61 -10.16 -3.52
C GLU A 154 -15.03 -10.01 -2.94
N LYS A 155 -15.58 -11.10 -2.41
CA LYS A 155 -16.88 -11.05 -1.72
C LYS A 155 -16.82 -10.12 -0.50
N VAL A 156 -15.79 -10.22 0.33
CA VAL A 156 -15.60 -9.32 1.48
C VAL A 156 -15.58 -7.86 1.02
N ALA A 157 -14.80 -7.53 0.00
CA ALA A 157 -14.69 -6.16 -0.50
C ALA A 157 -16.03 -5.65 -1.03
N LYS A 158 -16.71 -6.45 -1.85
CA LYS A 158 -18.02 -6.12 -2.44
C LYS A 158 -19.09 -5.90 -1.37
N ASP A 159 -19.27 -6.87 -0.46
CA ASP A 159 -20.34 -6.85 0.54
C ASP A 159 -20.16 -5.70 1.54
N ASN A 160 -18.92 -5.24 1.73
CA ASN A 160 -18.60 -4.17 2.66
C ASN A 160 -18.34 -2.83 1.97
N ASN A 161 -18.57 -2.67 0.66
CA ASN A 161 -18.21 -1.44 -0.07
C ASN A 161 -16.80 -0.96 0.34
N ALA A 162 -15.83 -1.87 0.24
CA ALA A 162 -14.43 -1.67 0.58
C ALA A 162 -13.57 -1.79 -0.68
N THR A 163 -12.40 -1.14 -0.69
CA THR A 163 -11.47 -1.24 -1.82
C THR A 163 -10.66 -2.53 -1.69
N LEU A 164 -10.70 -3.38 -2.71
CA LEU A 164 -9.83 -4.55 -2.79
C LEU A 164 -8.42 -4.13 -3.23
N VAL A 165 -7.41 -4.67 -2.58
CA VAL A 165 -6.00 -4.61 -3.03
C VAL A 165 -5.64 -6.02 -3.52
N PRO A 166 -5.66 -6.28 -4.85
CA PRO A 166 -5.63 -7.63 -5.41
C PRO A 166 -4.20 -8.18 -5.49
N VAL A 167 -3.57 -8.34 -4.34
CA VAL A 167 -2.19 -8.82 -4.25
C VAL A 167 -2.08 -10.30 -4.64
N GLY A 168 -3.03 -11.13 -4.23
CA GLY A 168 -3.04 -12.56 -4.56
C GLY A 168 -3.13 -12.80 -6.06
N GLU A 169 -3.96 -12.03 -6.77
CA GLU A 169 -4.05 -12.08 -8.23
C GLU A 169 -2.72 -11.67 -8.89
N ALA A 170 -2.12 -10.55 -8.44
CA ALA A 170 -0.81 -10.13 -8.95
C ALA A 170 0.30 -11.15 -8.65
N TRP A 171 0.24 -11.78 -7.48
CA TRP A 171 1.17 -12.83 -7.08
C TRP A 171 1.10 -14.05 -7.99
N GLU A 172 -0.11 -14.53 -8.26
CA GLU A 172 -0.35 -15.65 -9.17
C GLU A 172 0.13 -15.32 -10.58
N LYS A 173 -0.23 -14.15 -11.11
CA LYS A 173 0.20 -13.66 -12.43
C LYS A 173 1.73 -13.57 -12.54
N ALA A 174 2.39 -13.05 -11.51
CA ALA A 174 3.85 -12.97 -11.48
C ALA A 174 4.50 -14.36 -11.53
N ARG A 175 4.00 -15.30 -10.73
CA ARG A 175 4.50 -16.69 -10.72
C ARG A 175 4.29 -17.43 -12.04
N GLN A 176 3.16 -17.20 -12.70
CA GLN A 176 2.87 -17.81 -14.01
C GLN A 176 3.76 -17.22 -15.11
N SER A 177 4.01 -15.91 -15.06
CA SER A 177 4.79 -15.21 -16.10
C SER A 177 6.31 -15.36 -15.91
N ARG A 178 6.77 -15.44 -14.66
CA ARG A 178 8.18 -15.61 -14.29
C ARG A 178 8.32 -16.62 -13.14
N PRO A 179 8.31 -17.93 -13.43
CA PRO A 179 8.44 -18.98 -12.41
C PRO A 179 9.79 -18.96 -11.68
N ASP A 180 10.82 -18.37 -12.27
CA ASP A 180 12.16 -18.19 -11.71
C ASP A 180 12.21 -17.09 -10.65
N LEU A 181 11.22 -16.18 -10.62
CA LEU A 181 11.18 -15.08 -9.65
C LEU A 181 10.82 -15.60 -8.26
N VAL A 182 11.74 -15.48 -7.32
CA VAL A 182 11.58 -16.00 -5.95
C VAL A 182 10.74 -15.03 -5.13
N LEU A 183 9.42 -15.11 -5.24
CA LEU A 183 8.48 -14.27 -4.48
C LEU A 183 8.33 -14.68 -3.01
N PHE A 184 8.53 -15.95 -2.70
CA PHE A 184 8.43 -16.48 -1.34
C PHE A 184 9.78 -16.48 -0.62
N ASP A 185 9.73 -16.32 0.68
CA ASP A 185 10.84 -16.69 1.56
C ASP A 185 10.98 -18.22 1.62
N ALA A 186 12.03 -18.71 2.26
CA ALA A 186 12.38 -20.13 2.36
C ALA A 186 11.26 -21.01 2.96
N ASP A 187 10.35 -20.44 3.75
CA ASP A 187 9.22 -21.17 4.35
C ASP A 187 8.05 -21.42 3.36
N GLY A 188 8.10 -20.82 2.17
CA GLY A 188 7.06 -20.95 1.14
C GLY A 188 5.73 -20.30 1.50
N SER A 189 5.73 -19.39 2.47
CA SER A 189 4.55 -18.68 2.95
C SER A 189 4.77 -17.17 2.98
N HIS A 190 5.79 -16.70 3.70
CA HIS A 190 6.12 -15.28 3.80
C HIS A 190 6.72 -14.74 2.50
N PRO A 191 6.61 -13.42 2.26
CA PRO A 191 7.17 -12.83 1.06
C PRO A 191 8.70 -12.68 1.19
N SER A 192 9.42 -12.93 0.10
CA SER A 192 10.80 -12.49 -0.06
C SER A 192 10.88 -10.96 -0.16
N ASN A 193 12.07 -10.40 -0.33
CA ASN A 193 12.23 -8.96 -0.58
C ASN A 193 11.51 -8.51 -1.85
N ILE A 194 11.65 -9.24 -2.96
CA ILE A 194 10.96 -8.88 -4.22
C ILE A 194 9.45 -9.13 -4.12
N GLY A 195 9.03 -10.17 -3.39
CA GLY A 195 7.62 -10.39 -3.06
C GLY A 195 7.03 -9.22 -2.27
N THR A 196 7.76 -8.73 -1.26
CA THR A 196 7.35 -7.55 -0.48
C THR A 196 7.28 -6.29 -1.34
N PHE A 197 8.19 -6.13 -2.30
CA PHE A 197 8.16 -5.02 -3.25
C PHE A 197 6.92 -5.09 -4.17
N LEU A 198 6.57 -6.26 -4.68
CA LEU A 198 5.34 -6.47 -5.45
C LEU A 198 4.11 -6.03 -4.66
N ILE A 199 4.01 -6.48 -3.40
CA ILE A 199 2.92 -6.11 -2.50
C ILE A 199 2.88 -4.59 -2.27
N ALA A 200 4.01 -3.99 -1.91
CA ALA A 200 4.10 -2.56 -1.63
C ALA A 200 3.75 -1.71 -2.85
N THR A 201 4.16 -2.13 -4.04
CA THR A 201 3.83 -1.48 -5.31
C THR A 201 2.33 -1.58 -5.60
N MET A 202 1.70 -2.73 -5.32
CA MET A 202 0.25 -2.90 -5.45
C MET A 202 -0.51 -1.95 -4.52
N PHE A 203 -0.12 -1.83 -3.25
CA PHE A 203 -0.71 -0.85 -2.33
C PHE A 203 -0.52 0.58 -2.81
N ALA A 204 0.69 0.96 -3.20
CA ALA A 204 0.98 2.30 -3.71
C ALA A 204 0.10 2.64 -4.91
N LYS A 205 -0.03 1.73 -5.88
CA LYS A 205 -0.88 1.91 -7.07
C LYS A 205 -2.36 2.01 -6.71
N THR A 206 -2.87 1.11 -5.87
CA THR A 206 -4.29 1.06 -5.51
C THR A 206 -4.72 2.31 -4.71
N ILE A 207 -3.85 2.81 -3.83
CA ILE A 207 -4.17 3.97 -2.98
C ILE A 207 -4.01 5.29 -3.73
N SER A 208 -2.93 5.47 -4.50
CA SER A 208 -2.59 6.75 -5.13
C SER A 208 -3.00 6.86 -6.61
N GLY A 209 -3.40 5.75 -7.24
CA GLY A 209 -3.69 5.70 -8.68
C GLY A 209 -2.45 5.74 -9.59
N THR A 210 -1.27 6.05 -9.05
CA THR A 210 -0.03 6.22 -9.81
C THR A 210 1.15 5.46 -9.21
N LEU A 211 2.18 5.24 -10.01
CA LEU A 211 3.46 4.67 -9.56
C LEU A 211 4.62 5.59 -9.95
N PRO A 212 5.77 5.50 -9.26
CA PRO A 212 6.98 6.19 -9.68
C PRO A 212 7.34 5.84 -11.13
N LYS A 213 7.85 6.83 -11.88
CA LYS A 213 8.40 6.58 -13.22
C LYS A 213 9.58 5.62 -13.14
N LYS A 214 10.44 5.82 -12.15
CA LYS A 214 11.59 4.96 -11.82
C LYS A 214 11.59 4.67 -10.33
N PHE A 215 11.84 3.43 -9.94
CA PHE A 215 12.05 3.00 -8.57
C PHE A 215 13.53 3.11 -8.18
N SER A 216 13.80 3.28 -6.89
CA SER A 216 15.14 3.10 -6.34
C SER A 216 15.45 1.61 -6.23
N THR A 217 16.68 1.21 -6.53
CA THR A 217 17.15 -0.17 -6.29
C THR A 217 17.50 -0.42 -4.83
N GLN A 218 17.57 0.64 -4.02
CA GLN A 218 17.86 0.57 -2.60
C GLN A 218 16.89 1.45 -1.82
N TYR A 219 16.34 0.91 -0.75
CA TYR A 219 15.42 1.61 0.14
C TYR A 219 16.02 1.73 1.52
N TYR A 220 15.97 2.93 2.09
CA TYR A 220 16.50 3.26 3.40
C TYR A 220 15.44 3.94 4.24
N TYR A 221 15.55 3.82 5.55
CA TYR A 221 14.83 4.65 6.48
C TYR A 221 15.77 5.17 7.58
N PRO A 222 15.52 6.35 8.14
CA PRO A 222 16.35 6.92 9.18
C PRO A 222 16.14 6.16 10.49
N ALA A 223 17.24 5.76 11.15
CA ALA A 223 17.24 5.32 12.51
C ALA A 223 17.12 6.52 13.48
N PHE A 224 16.98 6.21 14.77
CA PHE A 224 16.82 7.22 15.81
C PHE A 224 17.97 8.25 15.87
N ASP A 225 19.19 7.81 15.61
CA ASP A 225 20.43 8.60 15.58
C ASP A 225 20.73 9.26 14.21
N LYS A 226 19.77 9.23 13.29
CA LYS A 226 19.86 9.70 11.88
C LYS A 226 20.71 8.82 10.96
N GLU A 227 21.21 7.68 11.42
CA GLU A 227 21.80 6.70 10.51
C GLU A 227 20.76 6.21 9.49
N GLN A 228 21.26 5.86 8.30
CA GLN A 228 20.42 5.31 7.24
C GLN A 228 20.49 3.78 7.30
N ILE A 229 19.40 3.16 7.74
CA ILE A 229 19.28 1.70 7.76
C ILE A 229 18.74 1.24 6.41
N ARG A 230 19.51 0.44 5.69
CA ARG A 230 19.04 -0.18 4.45
C ARG A 230 17.99 -1.22 4.77
N LEU A 231 16.76 -0.92 4.34
CA LEU A 231 15.61 -1.81 4.47
C LEU A 231 15.65 -2.91 3.41
N MET A 232 15.98 -2.55 2.17
CA MET A 232 15.89 -3.46 1.03
C MET A 232 16.84 -3.03 -0.10
N GLN A 233 17.38 -4.03 -0.80
CA GLN A 233 18.08 -3.87 -2.07
C GLN A 233 17.50 -4.86 -3.07
N LEU A 234 17.19 -4.41 -4.29
CA LEU A 234 16.47 -5.17 -5.30
C LEU A 234 17.14 -5.04 -6.67
N ASP A 235 16.95 -6.04 -7.51
CA ASP A 235 17.33 -5.99 -8.91
C ASP A 235 16.37 -5.09 -9.71
N GLU A 236 16.91 -4.27 -10.61
CA GLU A 236 16.12 -3.31 -11.39
C GLU A 236 15.16 -4.01 -12.36
N LEU A 237 15.57 -5.12 -13.00
CA LEU A 237 14.72 -5.85 -13.94
C LEU A 237 13.56 -6.55 -13.24
N ASP A 238 13.79 -7.08 -12.05
CA ASP A 238 12.74 -7.68 -11.22
C ASP A 238 11.71 -6.62 -10.78
N MET A 239 12.18 -5.42 -10.42
CA MET A 239 11.27 -4.32 -10.07
C MET A 239 10.45 -3.82 -11.26
N ILE A 240 11.04 -3.72 -12.46
CA ILE A 240 10.34 -3.36 -13.69
C ILE A 240 9.26 -4.40 -14.01
N PHE A 241 9.61 -5.69 -13.87
CA PHE A 241 8.64 -6.77 -14.05
C PHE A 241 7.48 -6.67 -13.03
N CYS A 242 7.76 -6.50 -11.75
CA CYS A 242 6.73 -6.32 -10.72
C CYS A 242 5.82 -5.12 -11.01
N LYS A 243 6.39 -3.99 -11.45
CA LYS A 243 5.60 -2.83 -11.87
C LYS A 243 4.62 -3.17 -12.98
N LYS A 244 5.09 -3.85 -14.03
CA LYS A 244 4.25 -4.30 -15.15
C LYS A 244 3.11 -5.19 -14.67
N VAL A 245 3.39 -6.18 -13.83
CA VAL A 245 2.37 -7.08 -13.27
C VAL A 245 1.30 -6.29 -12.50
N VAL A 246 1.71 -5.33 -11.67
CA VAL A 246 0.79 -4.48 -10.91
C VAL A 246 -0.10 -3.65 -11.83
N GLU A 247 0.48 -2.98 -12.83
CA GLU A 247 -0.26 -2.16 -13.78
C GLU A 247 -1.30 -3.00 -14.56
N GLU A 248 -0.92 -4.17 -15.02
CA GLU A 248 -1.81 -5.09 -15.73
C GLU A 248 -2.92 -5.67 -14.84
N THR A 249 -2.65 -5.91 -13.55
CA THR A 249 -3.65 -6.45 -12.61
C THR A 249 -4.72 -5.40 -12.30
N ILE A 250 -4.35 -4.13 -12.17
CA ILE A 250 -5.32 -3.04 -11.87
C ILE A 250 -6.20 -2.71 -13.07
N VAL A 251 -5.70 -2.81 -14.31
CA VAL A 251 -6.48 -2.49 -15.52
C VAL A 251 -7.58 -3.54 -15.79
N THR A 252 -7.43 -4.76 -15.31
CA THR A 252 -8.39 -5.84 -15.52
C THR A 252 -9.56 -5.84 -14.54
N LYS A 253 -9.58 -4.93 -13.57
CA LYS A 253 -10.67 -4.70 -12.60
C LYS A 253 -11.29 -3.31 -12.76
#